data_5a0653b9d4a42f22cd27845440908002
#
_entry.id   5a0653b9d4a42f22cd27845440908002
#
_cell.length_a   1.000
_cell.length_b   1.000
_cell.length_c   1.000
_cell.angle_alpha   90.00
_cell.angle_beta   90.00
_cell.angle_gamma   90.00
#
_symmetry.space_group_name_H-M   'P 1'
#
loop_
_entity.id
_entity.type
_entity.pdbx_description
1 polymer ?
#
loop_
_entity_poly.entity_id
_entity_poly.type
_entity_poly.pdbx_seq_one_letter_code
_entity_poly.pdbx_strand_id
1 'polypeptide(L)'
;MSIHSVECNVGTNPITIETGKMARLADGAVVVRSGDTVVLVTVVSATKVKEGQTFFPLSVEYKEKAAAAGMFPGGYFKREGRPTEKEILTCRMTDRPLRPMFPKGYFYDTQVITLLLSADGENEPDILSINGASAACVVSDLPFAEPVGAVRVGRIDGQFVINPTNSQREHSQLDLVFAGTKDQVIMIEGSANELPEEDFIAALRVAQENVKVICEKQEELRAVCGKEKRAYELCLAKPELLEIGYEIAGDRIEEAIYAPSKVERQKKVGALRDEVEAAIKERHPEATDFDVEQVFEYIQKKAFRISIMEKDKRADGRALKQLRPLTAEVNVLPPVVHGSAMFARGETMSLCLATLAPMEERQYMDNYTGSVNEKRFILHYNFPPFSVGDTGRFGGQNRREIGHGALAERSIAPVVPGEQEFPYAIRVSSEIMESNGSTSMASVCAGTMSLLAAGVPLKRPVAGISVGLVTEQNDQHEITSYKTLLDIIGSEDFYGDMDFKLCGTSEGVTGYQLDL
;
A
#
# COMPACT_ATOMS: atom_id res chain seq x y z
N MET A 1 16.30 10.66 32.44
CA MET A 1 16.38 10.79 30.97
C MET A 1 15.81 12.13 30.61
N SER A 2 16.49 12.86 29.72
CA SER A 2 16.06 14.16 29.22
C SER A 2 14.91 13.96 28.20
N ILE A 3 13.97 14.88 28.21
CA ILE A 3 12.92 14.99 27.18
C ILE A 3 13.53 15.85 26.06
N HIS A 4 13.37 15.39 24.83
CA HIS A 4 13.81 16.09 23.63
C HIS A 4 12.66 16.25 22.67
N SER A 5 12.58 17.38 21.99
CA SER A 5 11.53 17.65 21.01
C SER A 5 12.03 18.48 19.85
N VAL A 6 11.41 18.29 18.70
CA VAL A 6 11.60 19.12 17.51
C VAL A 6 10.24 19.57 17.00
N GLU A 7 10.21 20.71 16.31
CA GLU A 7 9.01 21.26 15.70
C GLU A 7 9.22 21.40 14.19
N CYS A 8 8.28 20.86 13.43
CA CYS A 8 8.22 20.94 11.97
C CYS A 8 7.14 21.96 11.59
N ASN A 9 7.54 23.10 11.06
CA ASN A 9 6.61 24.13 10.58
C ASN A 9 6.09 23.77 9.19
N VAL A 10 5.16 22.81 9.13
CA VAL A 10 4.60 22.24 7.91
C VAL A 10 3.08 22.26 8.01
N GLY A 11 2.43 22.92 7.05
CA GLY A 11 0.97 23.08 7.05
C GLY A 11 0.45 24.16 7.97
N THR A 12 -0.85 24.12 8.25
CA THR A 12 -1.54 25.13 9.07
C THR A 12 -1.14 25.02 10.55
N ASN A 13 -1.02 23.79 11.04
CA ASN A 13 -0.62 23.50 12.41
C ASN A 13 0.75 22.81 12.40
N PRO A 14 1.75 23.30 13.16
CA PRO A 14 3.05 22.66 13.23
C PRO A 14 2.94 21.23 13.80
N ILE A 15 3.85 20.36 13.36
CA ILE A 15 3.98 19.01 13.90
C ILE A 15 5.11 19.02 14.92
N THR A 16 4.82 18.67 16.17
CA THR A 16 5.83 18.50 17.23
C THR A 16 6.09 17.02 17.46
N ILE A 17 7.36 16.62 17.51
CA ILE A 17 7.80 15.24 17.79
C ILE A 17 8.64 15.27 19.08
N GLU A 18 8.15 14.61 20.14
CA GLU A 18 8.77 14.54 21.47
C GLU A 18 9.17 13.10 21.79
N THR A 19 10.33 12.89 22.40
CA THR A 19 10.80 11.58 22.90
C THR A 19 11.32 11.66 24.34
N GLY A 20 11.45 10.50 24.99
CA GLY A 20 12.01 10.36 26.34
C GLY A 20 11.00 10.38 27.49
N LYS A 21 9.72 10.75 27.23
CA LYS A 21 8.69 10.90 28.27
C LYS A 21 7.87 9.62 28.50
N MET A 22 7.38 8.98 27.44
CA MET A 22 6.48 7.84 27.51
C MET A 22 7.12 6.58 26.94
N ALA A 23 6.59 5.40 27.29
CA ALA A 23 6.94 4.08 26.73
C ALA A 23 8.45 3.77 26.71
N ARG A 24 9.16 4.08 27.77
CA ARG A 24 10.64 4.02 27.87
C ARG A 24 11.26 2.62 27.78
N LEU A 25 10.46 1.56 27.77
CA LEU A 25 10.92 0.18 27.57
C LEU A 25 10.93 -0.22 26.09
N ALA A 26 10.31 0.57 25.21
CA ALA A 26 10.37 0.34 23.77
C ALA A 26 11.76 0.69 23.21
N ASP A 27 12.16 0.08 22.11
CA ASP A 27 13.40 0.39 21.41
C ASP A 27 13.42 1.86 20.95
N GLY A 28 12.28 2.34 20.43
CA GLY A 28 12.01 3.75 20.14
C GLY A 28 10.59 4.13 20.53
N ALA A 29 10.39 5.34 21.05
CA ALA A 29 9.08 5.86 21.42
C ALA A 29 9.03 7.38 21.24
N VAL A 30 7.99 7.87 20.58
CA VAL A 30 7.76 9.31 20.38
C VAL A 30 6.30 9.64 20.60
N VAL A 31 6.06 10.89 21.02
CA VAL A 31 4.72 11.51 21.03
C VAL A 31 4.70 12.55 19.92
N VAL A 32 3.74 12.45 19.02
CA VAL A 32 3.58 13.38 17.90
C VAL A 32 2.28 14.15 18.08
N ARG A 33 2.35 15.45 17.86
CA ARG A 33 1.23 16.37 18.05
C ARG A 33 1.07 17.32 16.88
N SER A 34 -0.16 17.58 16.48
CA SER A 34 -0.55 18.71 15.62
C SER A 34 -1.89 19.24 16.12
N GLY A 35 -1.96 20.56 16.42
CA GLY A 35 -3.10 21.09 17.16
C GLY A 35 -3.26 20.39 18.52
N ASP A 36 -4.46 19.92 18.84
CA ASP A 36 -4.75 19.12 20.02
C ASP A 36 -4.91 17.61 19.70
N THR A 37 -4.65 17.19 18.46
CA THR A 37 -4.50 15.78 18.10
C THR A 37 -3.11 15.27 18.48
N VAL A 38 -3.05 14.19 19.26
CA VAL A 38 -1.83 13.60 19.84
C VAL A 38 -1.82 12.09 19.65
N VAL A 39 -0.71 11.57 19.12
CA VAL A 39 -0.45 10.13 19.03
C VAL A 39 0.81 9.73 19.78
N LEU A 40 0.79 8.57 20.43
CA LEU A 40 1.97 7.88 20.92
C LEU A 40 2.37 6.82 19.93
N VAL A 41 3.61 6.81 19.47
CA VAL A 41 4.13 5.79 18.56
C VAL A 41 5.34 5.10 19.19
N THR A 42 5.33 3.77 19.15
CA THR A 42 6.42 2.93 19.70
C THR A 42 6.89 1.95 18.64
N VAL A 43 8.17 1.61 18.68
CA VAL A 43 8.75 0.51 17.92
C VAL A 43 9.52 -0.42 18.84
N VAL A 44 9.36 -1.72 18.64
CA VAL A 44 10.10 -2.79 19.30
C VAL A 44 10.46 -3.85 18.28
N SER A 45 11.71 -4.32 18.29
CA SER A 45 12.16 -5.42 17.45
C SER A 45 12.81 -6.50 18.30
N ALA A 46 12.52 -7.75 17.95
CA ALA A 46 13.15 -8.92 18.58
C ALA A 46 14.68 -8.86 18.44
N THR A 47 15.39 -9.48 19.38
CA THR A 47 16.86 -9.56 19.37
C THR A 47 17.40 -10.77 18.62
N LYS A 48 16.51 -11.66 18.16
CA LYS A 48 16.84 -12.89 17.40
C LYS A 48 15.80 -13.12 16.32
N VAL A 49 16.25 -13.62 15.19
CA VAL A 49 15.36 -14.13 14.14
C VAL A 49 14.75 -15.45 14.59
N LYS A 50 13.45 -15.65 14.34
CA LYS A 50 12.79 -16.93 14.62
C LYS A 50 13.27 -17.98 13.62
N GLU A 51 13.48 -19.21 14.09
CA GLU A 51 13.81 -20.33 13.22
C GLU A 51 12.70 -20.54 12.15
N GLY A 52 13.12 -20.70 10.90
CA GLY A 52 12.20 -20.84 9.77
C GLY A 52 11.55 -19.55 9.29
N GLN A 53 12.00 -18.38 9.76
CA GLN A 53 11.49 -17.08 9.27
C GLN A 53 12.00 -16.80 7.85
N THR A 54 11.09 -16.58 6.91
CA THR A 54 11.39 -16.43 5.47
C THR A 54 11.15 -15.03 4.92
N PHE A 55 10.63 -14.12 5.72
CA PHE A 55 10.33 -12.74 5.31
C PHE A 55 10.47 -11.78 6.49
N PHE A 56 10.49 -10.48 6.24
CA PHE A 56 10.48 -9.44 7.27
C PHE A 56 9.10 -9.33 7.95
N PRO A 57 8.94 -9.78 9.21
CA PRO A 57 7.66 -9.75 9.92
C PRO A 57 7.44 -8.39 10.59
N LEU A 58 7.29 -7.33 9.79
CA LEU A 58 6.88 -6.03 10.27
C LEU A 58 5.37 -6.03 10.54
N SER A 59 4.97 -5.75 11.78
CA SER A 59 3.59 -5.58 12.20
C SER A 59 3.35 -4.14 12.60
N VAL A 60 2.45 -3.46 11.90
CA VAL A 60 2.04 -2.08 12.22
C VAL A 60 0.61 -2.10 12.73
N GLU A 61 0.40 -1.55 13.91
CA GLU A 61 -0.89 -1.43 14.55
C GLU A 61 -1.20 0.05 14.85
N TYR A 62 -2.39 0.48 14.47
CA TYR A 62 -2.93 1.79 14.80
C TYR A 62 -4.24 1.61 15.54
N LYS A 63 -4.42 2.33 16.65
CA LYS A 63 -5.63 2.18 17.48
C LYS A 63 -6.18 3.53 17.92
N GLU A 64 -7.44 3.77 17.59
CA GLU A 64 -8.24 4.87 18.11
C GLU A 64 -8.95 4.46 19.39
N LYS A 65 -8.94 5.35 20.37
CA LYS A 65 -9.63 5.18 21.65
C LYS A 65 -10.74 6.22 21.79
N ALA A 66 -11.92 5.79 22.15
CA ALA A 66 -13.04 6.70 22.42
C ALA A 66 -12.67 7.77 23.46
N ALA A 67 -11.84 7.42 24.44
CA ALA A 67 -11.30 8.33 25.44
C ALA A 67 -10.50 9.50 24.84
N ALA A 68 -9.87 9.33 23.68
CA ALA A 68 -9.14 10.40 23.00
C ALA A 68 -10.04 11.56 22.54
N ALA A 69 -11.30 11.26 22.26
CA ALA A 69 -12.35 12.24 21.93
C ALA A 69 -13.26 12.58 23.12
N GLY A 70 -12.91 12.17 24.35
CA GLY A 70 -13.75 12.36 25.52
C GLY A 70 -15.07 11.57 25.49
N MET A 71 -15.13 10.48 24.73
CA MET A 71 -16.33 9.69 24.48
C MET A 71 -16.29 8.32 25.16
N PHE A 72 -17.45 7.70 25.34
CA PHE A 72 -17.55 6.28 25.67
C PHE A 72 -17.65 5.44 24.38
N PRO A 73 -16.99 4.25 24.34
CA PRO A 73 -17.19 3.35 23.22
C PRO A 73 -18.65 2.96 23.06
N GLY A 74 -19.12 2.88 21.83
CA GLY A 74 -20.42 2.32 21.48
C GLY A 74 -20.54 0.84 21.90
N GLY A 75 -21.61 0.20 21.56
CA GLY A 75 -21.83 -1.21 21.82
C GLY A 75 -22.10 -1.58 23.30
N TYR A 76 -22.46 -2.84 23.51
CA TYR A 76 -22.90 -3.35 24.81
C TYR A 76 -21.78 -3.38 25.87
N PHE A 77 -20.58 -3.81 25.48
CA PHE A 77 -19.46 -3.96 26.42
C PHE A 77 -18.73 -2.66 26.76
N LYS A 78 -19.11 -1.53 26.16
CA LYS A 78 -18.45 -0.23 26.39
C LYS A 78 -16.93 -0.30 26.26
N ARG A 79 -16.47 -1.06 25.27
CA ARG A 79 -15.06 -1.26 24.94
C ARG A 79 -14.89 -1.27 23.42
N GLU A 80 -13.77 -0.73 22.93
CA GLU A 80 -13.41 -0.80 21.51
C GLU A 80 -13.32 -2.27 21.06
N GLY A 81 -13.93 -2.58 19.93
CA GLY A 81 -14.01 -3.92 19.38
C GLY A 81 -12.88 -4.26 18.39
N ARG A 82 -13.29 -4.86 17.26
CA ARG A 82 -12.37 -5.15 16.15
C ARG A 82 -11.87 -3.85 15.53
N PRO A 83 -10.68 -3.86 14.90
CA PRO A 83 -10.19 -2.69 14.18
C PRO A 83 -11.22 -2.21 13.14
N THR A 84 -11.42 -0.90 13.09
CA THR A 84 -12.25 -0.26 12.07
C THR A 84 -11.55 -0.25 10.72
N GLU A 85 -12.27 0.01 9.64
CA GLU A 85 -11.70 0.20 8.30
C GLU A 85 -10.63 1.31 8.33
N LYS A 86 -10.90 2.45 8.97
CA LYS A 86 -9.97 3.57 9.13
C LYS A 86 -8.68 3.13 9.85
N GLU A 87 -8.80 2.41 10.96
CA GLU A 87 -7.62 1.90 11.69
C GLU A 87 -6.78 0.98 10.81
N ILE A 88 -7.40 0.10 10.02
CA ILE A 88 -6.70 -0.81 9.12
C ILE A 88 -6.02 -0.05 7.97
N LEU A 89 -6.68 0.94 7.39
CA LEU A 89 -6.09 1.77 6.33
C LEU A 89 -4.91 2.59 6.85
N THR A 90 -5.00 3.16 8.06
CA THR A 90 -3.89 3.88 8.69
C THR A 90 -2.71 2.95 9.00
N CYS A 91 -2.96 1.70 9.47
CA CYS A 91 -1.90 0.69 9.60
C CYS A 91 -1.16 0.48 8.27
N ARG A 92 -1.91 0.34 7.17
CA ARG A 92 -1.35 0.11 5.83
C ARG A 92 -0.56 1.31 5.31
N MET A 93 -1.10 2.52 5.47
CA MET A 93 -0.41 3.76 5.09
C MET A 93 0.88 3.97 5.89
N THR A 94 0.95 3.46 7.12
CA THR A 94 2.15 3.54 7.96
C THR A 94 3.16 2.43 7.63
N ASP A 95 2.71 1.19 7.38
CA ASP A 95 3.59 0.03 7.04
C ASP A 95 4.36 0.27 5.74
N ARG A 96 3.67 0.69 4.69
CA ARG A 96 4.19 0.76 3.31
C ARG A 96 5.44 1.62 3.17
N PRO A 97 5.50 2.86 3.67
CA PRO A 97 6.71 3.68 3.55
C PRO A 97 7.83 3.30 4.53
N LEU A 98 7.52 2.54 5.60
CA LEU A 98 8.54 2.12 6.57
C LEU A 98 9.27 0.85 6.14
N ARG A 99 8.56 -0.09 5.53
CA ARG A 99 9.06 -1.42 5.19
C ARG A 99 10.32 -1.38 4.31
N PRO A 100 10.39 -0.61 3.21
CA PRO A 100 11.57 -0.54 2.36
C PRO A 100 12.78 0.13 3.03
N MET A 101 12.59 0.82 4.15
CA MET A 101 13.67 1.50 4.87
C MET A 101 14.50 0.56 5.76
N PHE A 102 14.05 -0.68 5.97
CA PHE A 102 14.83 -1.71 6.64
C PHE A 102 15.73 -2.45 5.65
N PRO A 103 16.93 -2.91 6.07
CA PRO A 103 17.83 -3.64 5.20
C PRO A 103 17.20 -4.91 4.64
N LYS A 104 17.47 -5.20 3.38
CA LYS A 104 17.04 -6.46 2.76
C LYS A 104 17.61 -7.64 3.55
N GLY A 105 16.78 -8.62 3.87
CA GLY A 105 17.16 -9.77 4.71
C GLY A 105 17.08 -9.51 6.22
N TYR A 106 16.61 -8.35 6.68
CA TYR A 106 16.31 -8.08 8.08
C TYR A 106 15.01 -8.79 8.48
N PHE A 107 15.10 -9.96 9.11
CA PHE A 107 13.94 -10.82 9.40
C PHE A 107 13.58 -10.90 10.89
N TYR A 108 13.99 -9.91 11.66
CA TYR A 108 13.64 -9.80 13.07
C TYR A 108 12.17 -9.35 13.21
N ASP A 109 11.42 -10.02 14.07
CA ASP A 109 10.01 -9.68 14.38
C ASP A 109 9.94 -8.27 14.94
N THR A 110 9.36 -7.35 14.18
CA THR A 110 9.34 -5.92 14.48
C THR A 110 7.90 -5.42 14.54
N GLN A 111 7.57 -4.71 15.61
CA GLN A 111 6.23 -4.18 15.83
C GLN A 111 6.27 -2.67 16.04
N VAL A 112 5.44 -1.96 15.26
CA VAL A 112 5.14 -0.54 15.44
C VAL A 112 3.71 -0.42 15.95
N ILE A 113 3.52 0.32 17.06
CA ILE A 113 2.18 0.57 17.62
C ILE A 113 1.96 2.07 17.72
N THR A 114 0.90 2.55 17.10
CA THR A 114 0.39 3.92 17.24
C THR A 114 -0.90 3.93 18.05
N LEU A 115 -0.94 4.74 19.10
CA LEU A 115 -2.12 4.96 19.92
C LEU A 115 -2.58 6.41 19.81
N LEU A 116 -3.81 6.63 19.41
CA LEU A 116 -4.46 7.95 19.49
C LEU A 116 -4.74 8.28 20.95
N LEU A 117 -4.13 9.36 21.46
CA LEU A 117 -4.26 9.81 22.84
C LEU A 117 -5.19 11.01 23.01
N SER A 118 -5.29 11.85 21.98
CA SER A 118 -6.18 13.01 21.93
C SER A 118 -6.57 13.29 20.50
N ALA A 119 -7.81 13.70 20.25
CA ALA A 119 -8.33 14.08 18.94
C ALA A 119 -9.14 15.38 19.06
N ASP A 120 -8.77 16.38 18.26
CA ASP A 120 -9.45 17.68 18.24
C ASP A 120 -10.57 17.75 17.18
N GLY A 121 -10.74 16.70 16.38
CA GLY A 121 -11.74 16.66 15.32
C GLY A 121 -11.33 17.36 14.01
N GLU A 122 -10.21 18.05 13.99
CA GLU A 122 -9.73 18.83 12.84
C GLU A 122 -8.44 18.26 12.24
N ASN A 123 -7.48 17.82 13.07
CA ASN A 123 -6.19 17.32 12.62
C ASN A 123 -6.21 15.79 12.53
N GLU A 124 -6.03 15.23 11.32
CA GLU A 124 -6.03 13.79 11.10
C GLU A 124 -4.77 13.12 11.69
N PRO A 125 -4.94 12.05 12.47
CA PRO A 125 -3.81 11.37 13.13
C PRO A 125 -3.02 10.41 12.22
N ASP A 126 -3.50 10.09 11.03
CA ASP A 126 -2.83 9.16 10.10
C ASP A 126 -1.44 9.66 9.66
N ILE A 127 -1.34 10.93 9.29
CA ILE A 127 -0.06 11.60 8.95
C ILE A 127 0.86 11.63 10.18
N LEU A 128 0.32 11.87 11.37
CA LEU A 128 1.10 11.83 12.61
C LEU A 128 1.60 10.42 12.92
N SER A 129 0.83 9.38 12.58
CA SER A 129 1.24 7.97 12.71
C SER A 129 2.46 7.66 11.84
N ILE A 130 2.47 8.05 10.57
CA ILE A 130 3.59 7.81 9.65
C ILE A 130 4.85 8.53 10.15
N ASN A 131 4.73 9.83 10.43
CA ASN A 131 5.86 10.65 10.93
C ASN A 131 6.39 10.13 12.27
N GLY A 132 5.50 9.74 13.17
CA GLY A 132 5.86 9.18 14.47
C GLY A 132 6.53 7.82 14.36
N ALA A 133 6.05 6.95 13.46
CA ALA A 133 6.65 5.64 13.24
C ALA A 133 8.07 5.74 12.68
N SER A 134 8.28 6.65 11.72
CA SER A 134 9.62 6.98 11.23
C SER A 134 10.50 7.53 12.35
N ALA A 135 10.05 8.54 13.07
CA ALA A 135 10.82 9.16 14.15
C ALA A 135 11.17 8.15 15.26
N ALA A 136 10.24 7.24 15.64
CA ALA A 136 10.51 6.19 16.61
C ALA A 136 11.62 5.23 16.11
N CYS A 137 11.61 4.83 14.83
CA CYS A 137 12.66 4.03 14.22
C CYS A 137 13.99 4.78 14.15
N VAL A 138 13.97 6.06 13.80
CA VAL A 138 15.15 6.92 13.67
C VAL A 138 15.89 7.07 15.01
N VAL A 139 15.17 7.33 16.11
CA VAL A 139 15.77 7.48 17.44
C VAL A 139 16.09 6.15 18.13
N SER A 140 15.59 5.01 17.63
CA SER A 140 15.87 3.68 18.15
C SER A 140 17.25 3.17 17.75
N ASP A 141 17.62 2.00 18.26
CA ASP A 141 18.81 1.27 17.85
C ASP A 141 18.58 0.33 16.63
N LEU A 142 17.41 0.38 15.99
CA LEU A 142 17.08 -0.42 14.82
C LEU A 142 17.79 0.06 13.55
N PRO A 143 18.10 -0.84 12.59
CA PRO A 143 18.79 -0.49 11.34
C PRO A 143 17.84 0.16 10.33
N PHE A 144 17.28 1.29 10.68
CA PHE A 144 16.44 2.11 9.82
C PHE A 144 17.31 3.06 9.02
N ALA A 145 17.24 3.02 7.69
CA ALA A 145 18.22 3.64 6.80
C ALA A 145 18.24 5.16 6.95
N GLU A 146 17.10 5.80 6.74
CA GLU A 146 16.95 7.26 6.81
C GLU A 146 15.51 7.63 7.19
N PRO A 147 15.25 8.88 7.64
CA PRO A 147 13.92 9.33 8.00
C PRO A 147 12.95 9.32 6.82
N VAL A 148 11.70 8.97 7.13
CA VAL A 148 10.55 9.14 6.25
C VAL A 148 9.69 10.27 6.81
N GLY A 149 9.34 11.23 5.96
CA GLY A 149 8.34 12.25 6.25
C GLY A 149 7.05 11.97 5.50
N ALA A 150 5.92 12.41 6.04
CA ALA A 150 4.64 12.33 5.38
C ALA A 150 3.84 13.62 5.54
N VAL A 151 3.12 14.01 4.49
CA VAL A 151 2.17 15.12 4.48
C VAL A 151 0.90 14.72 3.74
N ARG A 152 -0.20 15.39 4.06
CA ARG A 152 -1.41 15.40 3.26
C ARG A 152 -1.45 16.68 2.45
N VAL A 153 -1.82 16.60 1.17
CA VAL A 153 -2.00 17.78 0.30
C VAL A 153 -3.45 17.82 -0.16
N GLY A 154 -4.11 18.92 0.14
CA GLY A 154 -5.40 19.31 -0.44
C GLY A 154 -5.25 20.34 -1.54
N ARG A 155 -6.31 20.52 -2.35
CA ARG A 155 -6.43 21.62 -3.32
C ARG A 155 -7.76 22.33 -3.12
N ILE A 156 -7.71 23.56 -2.62
CA ILE A 156 -8.87 24.37 -2.25
C ILE A 156 -8.79 25.70 -3.02
N ASP A 157 -9.83 26.06 -3.75
CA ASP A 157 -9.87 27.27 -4.57
C ASP A 157 -8.64 27.42 -5.50
N GLY A 158 -8.17 26.30 -6.04
CA GLY A 158 -7.01 26.24 -6.93
C GLY A 158 -5.65 26.30 -6.24
N GLN A 159 -5.58 26.41 -4.90
CA GLN A 159 -4.33 26.47 -4.13
C GLN A 159 -4.07 25.17 -3.40
N PHE A 160 -2.80 24.77 -3.31
CA PHE A 160 -2.40 23.62 -2.51
C PHE A 160 -2.31 23.99 -1.02
N VAL A 161 -2.93 23.16 -0.19
CA VAL A 161 -2.94 23.29 1.27
C VAL A 161 -2.28 22.06 1.87
N ILE A 162 -1.24 22.26 2.67
CA ILE A 162 -0.54 21.17 3.36
C ILE A 162 -1.21 20.88 4.69
N ASN A 163 -1.44 19.60 4.97
CA ASN A 163 -2.14 19.09 6.14
C ASN A 163 -3.46 19.85 6.38
N PRO A 164 -4.38 19.88 5.38
CA PRO A 164 -5.67 20.56 5.55
C PRO A 164 -6.44 19.92 6.71
N THR A 165 -7.14 20.74 7.48
CA THR A 165 -8.05 20.28 8.53
C THR A 165 -9.25 19.53 7.93
N ASN A 166 -10.00 18.77 8.75
CA ASN A 166 -11.18 18.06 8.28
C ASN A 166 -12.20 19.02 7.66
N SER A 167 -12.46 20.16 8.27
CA SER A 167 -13.33 21.21 7.71
C SER A 167 -12.85 21.74 6.36
N GLN A 168 -11.54 21.86 6.16
CA GLN A 168 -10.95 22.27 4.87
C GLN A 168 -11.06 21.17 3.81
N ARG A 169 -10.89 19.89 4.21
CA ARG A 169 -10.96 18.74 3.29
C ARG A 169 -12.32 18.56 2.64
N GLU A 170 -13.42 18.96 3.31
CA GLU A 170 -14.76 18.92 2.72
C GLU A 170 -14.87 19.75 1.41
N HIS A 171 -14.05 20.75 1.27
CA HIS A 171 -14.01 21.65 0.10
C HIS A 171 -12.83 21.35 -0.84
N SER A 172 -12.05 20.32 -0.56
CA SER A 172 -10.85 20.01 -1.33
C SER A 172 -11.16 19.18 -2.57
N GLN A 173 -10.52 19.53 -3.69
CA GLN A 173 -10.55 18.77 -4.95
C GLN A 173 -9.52 17.62 -4.97
N LEU A 174 -8.60 17.61 -4.01
CA LEU A 174 -7.51 16.64 -3.91
C LEU A 174 -7.38 16.16 -2.46
N ASP A 175 -7.23 14.86 -2.27
CA ASP A 175 -6.81 14.24 -1.02
C ASP A 175 -5.61 13.36 -1.29
N LEU A 176 -4.40 13.92 -1.16
CA LEU A 176 -3.14 13.26 -1.46
C LEU A 176 -2.35 13.03 -0.17
N VAL A 177 -2.17 11.79 0.24
CA VAL A 177 -1.15 11.40 1.21
C VAL A 177 0.14 11.09 0.46
N PHE A 178 1.21 11.76 0.84
CA PHE A 178 2.54 11.58 0.28
C PHE A 178 3.51 11.23 1.41
N ALA A 179 4.27 10.16 1.24
CA ALA A 179 5.36 9.78 2.13
C ALA A 179 6.63 9.53 1.33
N GLY A 180 7.76 10.02 1.85
CA GLY A 180 9.04 9.91 1.16
C GLY A 180 10.21 10.21 2.09
N THR A 181 11.42 9.98 1.56
CA THR A 181 12.66 10.47 2.17
C THR A 181 12.87 11.94 1.82
N LYS A 182 14.00 12.49 2.21
CA LYS A 182 14.38 13.87 1.88
C LYS A 182 14.36 14.16 0.37
N ASP A 183 14.71 13.18 -0.45
CA ASP A 183 14.96 13.37 -1.88
C ASP A 183 14.09 12.48 -2.78
N GLN A 184 13.40 11.46 -2.23
CA GLN A 184 12.67 10.46 -3.00
C GLN A 184 11.28 10.21 -2.44
N VAL A 185 10.29 10.05 -3.35
CA VAL A 185 8.97 9.52 -3.00
C VAL A 185 9.09 8.02 -2.70
N ILE A 186 8.34 7.54 -1.71
CA ILE A 186 8.23 6.10 -1.39
C ILE A 186 6.79 5.64 -1.60
N MET A 187 5.82 6.42 -1.15
CA MET A 187 4.42 6.06 -1.18
C MET A 187 3.55 7.28 -1.46
N ILE A 188 2.59 7.13 -2.35
CA ILE A 188 1.46 8.06 -2.45
C ILE A 188 0.15 7.28 -2.42
N GLU A 189 -0.88 7.90 -1.86
CA GLU A 189 -2.22 7.33 -1.82
C GLU A 189 -3.26 8.43 -1.72
N GLY A 190 -4.38 8.29 -2.44
CA GLY A 190 -5.45 9.25 -2.31
C GLY A 190 -6.49 9.23 -3.42
N SER A 191 -7.23 10.31 -3.49
CA SER A 191 -8.26 10.55 -4.50
C SER A 191 -8.29 12.01 -4.95
N ALA A 192 -8.94 12.24 -6.09
CA ALA A 192 -9.13 13.58 -6.64
C ALA A 192 -10.46 13.69 -7.40
N ASN A 193 -10.98 14.88 -7.51
CA ASN A 193 -12.21 15.18 -8.24
C ASN A 193 -11.90 15.50 -9.71
N GLU A 194 -11.48 14.47 -10.48
CA GLU A 194 -11.11 14.60 -11.90
C GLU A 194 -10.01 15.67 -12.11
N LEU A 195 -8.94 15.60 -11.29
CA LEU A 195 -7.84 16.57 -11.31
C LEU A 195 -6.97 16.37 -12.57
N PRO A 196 -6.62 17.44 -13.32
CA PRO A 196 -5.65 17.36 -14.40
C PRO A 196 -4.30 16.81 -13.93
N GLU A 197 -3.61 16.04 -14.78
CA GLU A 197 -2.32 15.41 -14.45
C GLU A 197 -1.23 16.44 -14.11
N GLU A 198 -1.25 17.61 -14.75
CA GLU A 198 -0.30 18.69 -14.48
C GLU A 198 -0.43 19.21 -13.04
N ASP A 199 -1.67 19.40 -12.56
CA ASP A 199 -1.95 19.80 -11.18
C ASP A 199 -1.59 18.70 -10.19
N PHE A 200 -1.83 17.44 -10.57
CA PHE A 200 -1.41 16.30 -9.76
C PHE A 200 0.12 16.24 -9.58
N ILE A 201 0.88 16.41 -10.67
CA ILE A 201 2.35 16.48 -10.61
C ILE A 201 2.83 17.68 -9.79
N ALA A 202 2.17 18.83 -9.89
CA ALA A 202 2.49 20.01 -9.08
C ALA A 202 2.27 19.73 -7.58
N ALA A 203 1.18 19.03 -7.21
CA ALA A 203 0.92 18.63 -5.84
C ALA A 203 2.03 17.72 -5.27
N LEU A 204 2.54 16.77 -6.07
CA LEU A 204 3.65 15.88 -5.66
C LEU A 204 4.92 16.68 -5.34
N ARG A 205 5.24 17.70 -6.14
CA ARG A 205 6.41 18.56 -5.90
C ARG A 205 6.28 19.35 -4.60
N VAL A 206 5.11 19.96 -4.38
CA VAL A 206 4.82 20.68 -3.13
C VAL A 206 4.89 19.73 -1.92
N ALA A 207 4.39 18.49 -2.05
CA ALA A 207 4.50 17.49 -1.00
C ALA A 207 5.96 17.17 -0.66
N GLN A 208 6.79 16.91 -1.67
CA GLN A 208 8.22 16.57 -1.49
C GLN A 208 8.99 17.66 -0.76
N GLU A 209 8.75 18.94 -1.09
CA GLU A 209 9.39 20.07 -0.42
C GLU A 209 9.06 20.11 1.09
N ASN A 210 7.83 19.79 1.47
CA ASN A 210 7.40 19.77 2.86
C ASN A 210 7.85 18.51 3.62
N VAL A 211 7.91 17.36 2.96
CA VAL A 211 8.46 16.12 3.51
C VAL A 211 9.93 16.30 3.86
N LYS A 212 10.70 16.98 3.04
CA LYS A 212 12.10 17.30 3.30
C LYS A 212 12.30 17.98 4.66
N VAL A 213 11.46 18.97 5.00
CA VAL A 213 11.51 19.68 6.29
C VAL A 213 11.30 18.70 7.45
N ILE A 214 10.34 17.76 7.32
CA ILE A 214 10.04 16.78 8.36
C ILE A 214 11.23 15.81 8.54
N CYS A 215 11.83 15.34 7.46
CA CYS A 215 13.00 14.46 7.50
C CYS A 215 14.18 15.16 8.17
N GLU A 216 14.47 16.42 7.83
CA GLU A 216 15.53 17.21 8.45
C GLU A 216 15.33 17.37 9.97
N LYS A 217 14.10 17.57 10.43
CA LYS A 217 13.77 17.66 11.86
C LYS A 217 13.92 16.32 12.59
N GLN A 218 13.61 15.20 11.93
CA GLN A 218 13.88 13.88 12.49
C GLN A 218 15.39 13.61 12.62
N GLU A 219 16.21 14.07 11.65
CA GLU A 219 17.68 14.00 11.75
C GLU A 219 18.22 14.87 12.90
N GLU A 220 17.68 16.07 13.10
CA GLU A 220 18.03 16.91 14.27
C GLU A 220 17.73 16.16 15.57
N LEU A 221 16.56 15.52 15.69
CA LEU A 221 16.18 14.74 16.87
C LEU A 221 17.12 13.54 17.07
N ARG A 222 17.46 12.82 16.00
CA ARG A 222 18.43 11.71 16.02
C ARG A 222 19.81 12.16 16.51
N ALA A 223 20.29 13.30 16.04
CA ALA A 223 21.60 13.84 16.44
C ALA A 223 21.69 14.14 17.94
N VAL A 224 20.57 14.53 18.57
CA VAL A 224 20.51 14.87 19.99
C VAL A 224 20.30 13.66 20.89
N CYS A 225 19.48 12.70 20.50
CA CYS A 225 19.04 11.62 21.40
C CYS A 225 18.94 10.24 20.73
N GLY A 226 19.37 10.10 19.48
CA GLY A 226 19.37 8.81 18.78
C GLY A 226 20.29 7.79 19.45
N LYS A 227 19.87 6.54 19.46
CA LYS A 227 20.69 5.43 19.96
C LYS A 227 21.66 4.96 18.89
N GLU A 228 22.81 4.40 19.31
CA GLU A 228 23.69 3.66 18.41
C GLU A 228 22.96 2.44 17.84
N LYS A 229 23.11 2.20 16.53
CA LYS A 229 22.41 1.10 15.85
C LYS A 229 22.99 -0.23 16.30
N ARG A 230 22.11 -1.18 16.67
CA ARG A 230 22.49 -2.53 17.11
C ARG A 230 23.11 -3.33 15.96
N ALA A 231 24.00 -4.28 16.32
CA ALA A 231 24.44 -5.28 15.36
C ALA A 231 23.29 -6.23 15.00
N TYR A 232 23.22 -6.64 13.74
CA TYR A 232 22.22 -7.56 13.22
C TYR A 232 22.81 -8.46 12.13
N GLU A 233 22.20 -9.61 11.93
CA GLU A 233 22.52 -10.53 10.85
C GLU A 233 21.46 -10.45 9.76
N LEU A 234 21.89 -10.54 8.50
CA LEU A 234 21.01 -10.54 7.35
C LEU A 234 20.79 -11.94 6.83
N CYS A 235 19.53 -12.31 6.63
CA CYS A 235 19.14 -13.58 5.99
C CYS A 235 19.15 -13.39 4.47
N LEU A 236 20.31 -13.55 3.85
CA LEU A 236 20.53 -13.41 2.41
C LEU A 236 20.96 -14.75 1.80
N ALA A 237 20.81 -14.87 0.47
CA ALA A 237 21.31 -16.03 -0.27
C ALA A 237 22.83 -16.17 -0.12
N LYS A 238 23.30 -17.35 0.29
CA LYS A 238 24.70 -17.63 0.50
C LYS A 238 25.44 -17.73 -0.84
N PRO A 239 26.62 -17.07 -1.01
CA PRO A 239 27.33 -17.04 -2.29
C PRO A 239 27.62 -18.42 -2.86
N GLU A 240 28.05 -19.37 -2.03
CA GLU A 240 28.36 -20.76 -2.44
C GLU A 240 27.13 -21.50 -2.98
N LEU A 241 25.93 -21.22 -2.44
CA LEU A 241 24.69 -21.83 -2.92
C LEU A 241 24.20 -21.12 -4.20
N LEU A 242 24.46 -19.82 -4.35
CA LEU A 242 24.16 -19.09 -5.57
C LEU A 242 24.96 -19.62 -6.77
N GLU A 243 26.24 -20.00 -6.58
CA GLU A 243 27.06 -20.59 -7.64
C GLU A 243 26.44 -21.89 -8.15
N ILE A 244 26.00 -22.78 -7.25
CA ILE A 244 25.30 -24.01 -7.63
C ILE A 244 23.99 -23.69 -8.36
N GLY A 245 23.22 -22.75 -7.84
CA GLY A 245 21.96 -22.33 -8.45
C GLY A 245 22.16 -21.81 -9.88
N TYR A 246 23.21 -21.01 -10.13
CA TYR A 246 23.54 -20.54 -11.47
C TYR A 246 24.05 -21.65 -12.39
N GLU A 247 24.81 -22.61 -11.88
CA GLU A 247 25.26 -23.78 -12.65
C GLU A 247 24.07 -24.58 -13.21
N ILE A 248 23.03 -24.77 -12.41
CA ILE A 248 21.85 -25.56 -12.78
C ILE A 248 20.81 -24.76 -13.56
N ALA A 249 20.45 -23.57 -13.07
CA ALA A 249 19.36 -22.78 -13.60
C ALA A 249 19.80 -21.77 -14.68
N GLY A 250 21.01 -21.23 -14.61
CA GLY A 250 21.65 -20.32 -15.58
C GLY A 250 20.73 -19.78 -16.67
N ASP A 251 21.03 -20.15 -17.91
CA ASP A 251 20.24 -19.73 -19.08
C ASP A 251 18.83 -20.34 -19.15
N ARG A 252 18.59 -21.46 -18.44
CA ARG A 252 17.30 -22.17 -18.45
C ARG A 252 16.21 -21.41 -17.71
N ILE A 253 16.57 -20.55 -16.75
CA ILE A 253 15.60 -19.75 -16.00
C ILE A 253 14.84 -18.79 -16.92
N GLU A 254 15.52 -18.23 -17.92
CA GLU A 254 14.87 -17.34 -18.88
C GLU A 254 13.78 -18.08 -19.69
N GLU A 255 14.06 -19.30 -20.15
CA GLU A 255 13.06 -20.14 -20.81
C GLU A 255 11.89 -20.52 -19.91
N ALA A 256 12.15 -20.74 -18.61
CA ALA A 256 11.12 -21.09 -17.64
C ALA A 256 10.17 -19.93 -17.31
N ILE A 257 10.67 -18.70 -17.23
CA ILE A 257 9.84 -17.51 -16.96
C ILE A 257 8.99 -17.09 -18.16
N TYR A 258 9.41 -17.44 -19.40
CA TYR A 258 8.64 -17.16 -20.60
C TYR A 258 7.64 -18.28 -20.89
N ALA A 259 6.40 -18.08 -20.45
CA ALA A 259 5.30 -18.97 -20.75
C ALA A 259 4.02 -18.17 -20.98
N PRO A 260 3.16 -18.62 -21.90
CA PRO A 260 1.97 -17.88 -22.31
C PRO A 260 0.94 -17.74 -21.18
N SER A 261 0.91 -18.67 -20.21
CA SER A 261 -0.01 -18.63 -19.07
C SER A 261 0.74 -18.67 -17.72
N LYS A 262 0.07 -18.17 -16.67
CA LYS A 262 0.54 -18.25 -15.28
C LYS A 262 0.80 -19.71 -14.86
N VAL A 263 -0.12 -20.62 -15.19
CA VAL A 263 -0.04 -22.04 -14.81
C VAL A 263 1.16 -22.73 -15.45
N GLU A 264 1.39 -22.51 -16.75
CA GLU A 264 2.56 -23.08 -17.44
C GLU A 264 3.87 -22.53 -16.91
N ARG A 265 3.90 -21.23 -16.62
CA ARG A 265 5.06 -20.58 -16.01
C ARG A 265 5.38 -21.17 -14.64
N GLN A 266 4.39 -21.28 -13.77
CA GLN A 266 4.56 -21.90 -12.45
C GLN A 266 5.08 -23.33 -12.53
N LYS A 267 4.58 -24.12 -13.48
CA LYS A 267 5.03 -25.51 -13.70
C LYS A 267 6.49 -25.59 -14.15
N LYS A 268 6.90 -24.76 -15.12
CA LYS A 268 8.29 -24.74 -15.62
C LYS A 268 9.27 -24.23 -14.57
N VAL A 269 8.92 -23.15 -13.90
CA VAL A 269 9.70 -22.54 -12.83
C VAL A 269 9.81 -23.50 -11.64
N GLY A 270 8.72 -24.16 -11.25
CA GLY A 270 8.73 -25.16 -10.17
C GLY A 270 9.63 -26.34 -10.49
N ALA A 271 9.55 -26.91 -11.69
CA ALA A 271 10.43 -28.02 -12.09
C ALA A 271 11.92 -27.65 -12.04
N LEU A 272 12.26 -26.44 -12.48
CA LEU A 272 13.65 -25.96 -12.43
C LEU A 272 14.12 -25.68 -10.99
N ARG A 273 13.22 -25.19 -10.12
CA ARG A 273 13.49 -25.02 -8.69
C ARG A 273 13.80 -26.35 -8.04
N ASP A 274 13.02 -27.41 -8.32
CA ASP A 274 13.22 -28.74 -7.76
C ASP A 274 14.60 -29.32 -8.15
N GLU A 275 15.07 -29.06 -9.38
CA GLU A 275 16.41 -29.43 -9.81
C GLU A 275 17.52 -28.67 -9.06
N VAL A 276 17.33 -27.35 -8.85
CA VAL A 276 18.26 -26.52 -8.07
C VAL A 276 18.30 -27.00 -6.60
N GLU A 277 17.14 -27.28 -6.02
CA GLU A 277 17.02 -27.82 -4.66
C GLU A 277 17.78 -29.14 -4.52
N ALA A 278 17.58 -30.08 -5.44
CA ALA A 278 18.25 -31.38 -5.41
C ALA A 278 19.78 -31.22 -5.48
N ALA A 279 20.29 -30.35 -6.37
CA ALA A 279 21.72 -30.10 -6.51
C ALA A 279 22.34 -29.41 -5.29
N ILE A 280 21.62 -28.45 -4.68
CA ILE A 280 22.06 -27.78 -3.45
C ILE A 280 22.10 -28.81 -2.28
N LYS A 281 21.05 -29.59 -2.08
CA LYS A 281 20.98 -30.58 -0.97
C LYS A 281 21.97 -31.74 -1.12
N GLU A 282 22.34 -32.09 -2.35
CA GLU A 282 23.39 -33.07 -2.62
C GLU A 282 24.79 -32.57 -2.17
N ARG A 283 25.13 -31.31 -2.47
CA ARG A 283 26.45 -30.72 -2.17
C ARG A 283 26.51 -30.09 -0.77
N HIS A 284 25.38 -29.61 -0.26
CA HIS A 284 25.19 -28.95 1.04
C HIS A 284 23.96 -29.52 1.77
N PRO A 285 24.09 -30.71 2.38
CA PRO A 285 22.96 -31.36 3.08
C PRO A 285 22.39 -30.53 4.25
N GLU A 286 23.16 -29.58 4.79
CA GLU A 286 22.75 -28.65 5.84
C GLU A 286 21.92 -27.47 5.34
N ALA A 287 21.82 -27.27 4.02
CA ALA A 287 21.04 -26.17 3.45
C ALA A 287 19.54 -26.37 3.73
N THR A 288 18.91 -25.32 4.22
CA THR A 288 17.49 -25.31 4.53
C THR A 288 16.65 -25.05 3.28
N ASP A 289 15.35 -25.36 3.33
CA ASP A 289 14.42 -25.01 2.24
C ASP A 289 14.39 -23.50 2.00
N PHE A 290 14.59 -22.70 3.06
CA PHE A 290 14.72 -21.25 2.98
C PHE A 290 15.97 -20.82 2.19
N ASP A 291 17.13 -21.43 2.41
CA ASP A 291 18.36 -21.14 1.64
C ASP A 291 18.13 -21.38 0.13
N VAL A 292 17.46 -22.50 -0.21
CA VAL A 292 17.10 -22.82 -1.62
C VAL A 292 16.15 -21.76 -2.20
N GLU A 293 15.11 -21.38 -1.46
CA GLU A 293 14.14 -20.36 -1.87
C GLU A 293 14.84 -19.01 -2.18
N GLN A 294 15.72 -18.58 -1.28
CA GLN A 294 16.47 -17.33 -1.45
C GLN A 294 17.37 -17.34 -2.70
N VAL A 295 18.05 -18.46 -2.94
CA VAL A 295 18.90 -18.67 -4.13
C VAL A 295 18.05 -18.59 -5.39
N PHE A 296 16.94 -19.31 -5.42
CA PHE A 296 16.09 -19.37 -6.61
C PHE A 296 15.40 -18.05 -6.90
N GLU A 297 14.89 -17.37 -5.86
CA GLU A 297 14.30 -16.03 -5.97
C GLU A 297 15.31 -15.02 -6.54
N TYR A 298 16.56 -15.05 -6.05
CA TYR A 298 17.62 -14.16 -6.53
C TYR A 298 17.90 -14.36 -8.02
N ILE A 299 18.04 -15.63 -8.46
CA ILE A 299 18.29 -15.98 -9.86
C ILE A 299 17.12 -15.54 -10.74
N GLN A 300 15.90 -15.83 -10.31
CA GLN A 300 14.69 -15.47 -11.04
C GLN A 300 14.51 -13.95 -11.16
N LYS A 301 14.73 -13.22 -10.06
CA LYS A 301 14.67 -11.74 -10.07
C LYS A 301 15.69 -11.15 -11.05
N LYS A 302 16.93 -11.65 -11.03
CA LYS A 302 17.99 -11.17 -11.92
C LYS A 302 17.66 -11.44 -13.39
N ALA A 303 17.22 -12.66 -13.73
CA ALA A 303 16.84 -13.02 -15.10
C ALA A 303 15.67 -12.16 -15.61
N PHE A 304 14.67 -11.94 -14.76
CA PHE A 304 13.53 -11.08 -15.07
C PHE A 304 13.96 -9.63 -15.37
N ARG A 305 14.83 -9.05 -14.53
CA ARG A 305 15.30 -7.66 -14.70
C ARG A 305 16.16 -7.50 -15.97
N ILE A 306 17.09 -8.43 -16.24
CA ILE A 306 17.89 -8.45 -17.46
C ILE A 306 16.99 -8.55 -18.71
N SER A 307 15.98 -9.41 -18.67
CA SER A 307 15.03 -9.56 -19.77
C SER A 307 14.30 -8.26 -20.12
N ILE A 308 13.88 -7.51 -19.11
CA ILE A 308 13.21 -6.22 -19.32
C ILE A 308 14.23 -5.16 -19.74
N MET A 309 15.34 -5.00 -19.00
CA MET A 309 16.25 -3.88 -19.18
C MET A 309 17.06 -3.98 -20.47
N GLU A 310 17.52 -5.17 -20.85
CA GLU A 310 18.39 -5.36 -22.00
C GLU A 310 17.63 -5.82 -23.27
N LYS A 311 16.54 -6.60 -23.11
CA LYS A 311 15.87 -7.27 -24.24
C LYS A 311 14.47 -6.71 -24.56
N ASP A 312 13.95 -5.75 -23.80
CA ASP A 312 12.57 -5.23 -23.92
C ASP A 312 11.48 -6.32 -23.87
N LYS A 313 11.76 -7.43 -23.17
CA LYS A 313 10.92 -8.63 -23.20
C LYS A 313 10.26 -8.88 -21.85
N ARG A 314 8.94 -8.95 -21.85
CA ARG A 314 8.11 -9.26 -20.66
C ARG A 314 7.88 -10.77 -20.54
N ALA A 315 7.62 -11.26 -19.32
CA ALA A 315 7.41 -12.68 -19.03
C ALA A 315 6.28 -13.34 -19.81
N ASP A 316 5.25 -12.58 -20.20
CA ASP A 316 4.11 -13.03 -21.01
C ASP A 316 4.26 -12.70 -22.51
N GLY A 317 5.41 -12.21 -22.94
CA GLY A 317 5.74 -11.92 -24.34
C GLY A 317 5.20 -10.60 -24.88
N ARG A 318 4.52 -9.78 -24.07
CA ARG A 318 4.02 -8.47 -24.48
C ARG A 318 5.17 -7.45 -24.64
N ALA A 319 4.93 -6.42 -25.46
CA ALA A 319 5.75 -5.22 -25.46
C ALA A 319 5.54 -4.41 -24.14
N LEU A 320 6.49 -3.56 -23.76
CA LEU A 320 6.50 -2.86 -22.46
C LEU A 320 5.21 -2.04 -22.20
N LYS A 321 4.64 -1.44 -23.23
CA LYS A 321 3.42 -0.61 -23.16
C LYS A 321 2.17 -1.29 -23.69
N GLN A 322 2.22 -2.59 -23.93
CA GLN A 322 1.07 -3.35 -24.44
C GLN A 322 0.15 -3.80 -23.30
N LEU A 323 -1.17 -3.58 -23.49
CA LEU A 323 -2.22 -4.11 -22.60
C LEU A 323 -2.46 -5.59 -22.87
N ARG A 324 -2.90 -6.32 -21.84
CA ARG A 324 -3.50 -7.64 -22.00
C ARG A 324 -4.83 -7.56 -22.77
N PRO A 325 -5.30 -8.63 -23.40
CA PRO A 325 -6.63 -8.67 -23.99
C PRO A 325 -7.70 -8.29 -22.96
N LEU A 326 -8.64 -7.43 -23.38
CA LEU A 326 -9.72 -6.93 -22.54
C LEU A 326 -11.02 -7.63 -22.90
N THR A 327 -11.80 -8.03 -21.88
CA THR A 327 -13.19 -8.46 -21.99
C THR A 327 -14.04 -7.66 -21.02
N ALA A 328 -15.17 -7.14 -21.51
CA ALA A 328 -16.07 -6.31 -20.72
C ALA A 328 -17.52 -6.70 -21.07
N GLU A 329 -18.26 -7.19 -20.07
CA GLU A 329 -19.63 -7.64 -20.21
C GLU A 329 -20.50 -7.04 -19.10
N VAL A 330 -21.71 -6.60 -19.46
CA VAL A 330 -22.71 -6.10 -18.50
C VAL A 330 -23.94 -6.99 -18.49
N ASN A 331 -24.71 -6.93 -17.39
CA ASN A 331 -25.91 -7.75 -17.21
C ASN A 331 -25.62 -9.26 -17.30
N VAL A 332 -24.49 -9.68 -16.77
CA VAL A 332 -24.02 -11.08 -16.79
C VAL A 332 -24.83 -12.00 -15.86
N LEU A 333 -25.61 -11.42 -14.95
CA LEU A 333 -26.50 -12.13 -14.04
C LEU A 333 -27.97 -11.72 -14.25
N PRO A 334 -28.92 -12.56 -13.79
CA PRO A 334 -30.35 -12.25 -13.89
C PRO A 334 -30.74 -10.94 -13.20
N PRO A 335 -31.86 -10.29 -13.62
CA PRO A 335 -32.26 -8.95 -13.15
C PRO A 335 -32.62 -8.82 -11.68
N VAL A 336 -32.65 -9.90 -10.91
CA VAL A 336 -32.73 -9.86 -9.44
C VAL A 336 -31.51 -9.15 -8.84
N VAL A 337 -30.40 -9.13 -9.55
CA VAL A 337 -29.24 -8.30 -9.27
C VAL A 337 -29.43 -6.97 -10.01
N HIS A 338 -29.43 -5.83 -9.27
CA HIS A 338 -29.77 -4.52 -9.85
C HIS A 338 -28.83 -4.11 -10.98
N GLY A 339 -27.52 -4.40 -10.86
CA GLY A 339 -26.55 -4.26 -11.93
C GLY A 339 -25.41 -5.26 -11.76
N SER A 340 -24.97 -5.87 -12.84
CA SER A 340 -23.84 -6.80 -12.82
C SER A 340 -22.93 -6.55 -14.01
N ALA A 341 -21.62 -6.67 -13.77
CA ALA A 341 -20.62 -6.56 -14.83
C ALA A 341 -19.42 -7.45 -14.55
N MET A 342 -18.86 -8.01 -15.61
CA MET A 342 -17.61 -8.75 -15.59
C MET A 342 -16.59 -7.99 -16.42
N PHE A 343 -15.42 -7.80 -15.86
CA PHE A 343 -14.27 -7.18 -16.52
C PHE A 343 -13.05 -8.07 -16.37
N ALA A 344 -12.40 -8.39 -17.47
CA ALA A 344 -11.17 -9.17 -17.47
C ALA A 344 -10.07 -8.49 -18.29
N ARG A 345 -8.83 -8.60 -17.80
CA ARG A 345 -7.58 -8.29 -18.49
C ARG A 345 -6.70 -9.54 -18.45
N GLY A 346 -6.64 -10.28 -19.56
CA GLY A 346 -5.98 -11.58 -19.58
C GLY A 346 -6.47 -12.46 -18.42
N GLU A 347 -5.54 -12.91 -17.57
CA GLU A 347 -5.78 -13.77 -16.41
C GLU A 347 -6.11 -12.96 -15.11
N THR A 348 -6.73 -11.80 -15.22
CA THR A 348 -7.24 -11.02 -14.08
C THR A 348 -8.69 -10.67 -14.34
N MET A 349 -9.61 -11.19 -13.53
CA MET A 349 -11.05 -11.06 -13.73
C MET A 349 -11.75 -10.62 -12.45
N SER A 350 -12.63 -9.62 -12.56
CA SER A 350 -13.53 -9.16 -11.49
C SER A 350 -14.98 -9.21 -11.96
N LEU A 351 -15.84 -9.78 -11.12
CA LEU A 351 -17.30 -9.72 -11.22
C LEU A 351 -17.82 -8.73 -10.19
N CYS A 352 -18.44 -7.64 -10.63
CA CYS A 352 -19.03 -6.65 -9.74
C CYS A 352 -20.55 -6.67 -9.78
N LEU A 353 -21.14 -6.59 -8.58
CA LEU A 353 -22.58 -6.59 -8.36
C LEU A 353 -22.97 -5.28 -7.67
N ALA A 354 -23.80 -4.48 -8.33
CA ALA A 354 -24.35 -3.25 -7.77
C ALA A 354 -25.72 -3.51 -7.13
N THR A 355 -25.92 -2.97 -5.94
CA THR A 355 -27.19 -3.00 -5.21
C THR A 355 -27.57 -1.58 -4.82
N LEU A 356 -28.81 -1.21 -5.08
CA LEU A 356 -29.43 0.06 -4.69
C LEU A 356 -30.40 -0.18 -3.55
N ALA A 357 -30.37 0.66 -2.55
CA ALA A 357 -31.22 0.56 -1.38
C ALA A 357 -31.69 1.96 -0.91
N PRO A 358 -32.73 2.04 -0.06
CA PRO A 358 -33.09 3.31 0.57
C PRO A 358 -31.93 3.90 1.39
N MET A 359 -31.95 5.22 1.60
CA MET A 359 -30.89 5.95 2.30
C MET A 359 -30.63 5.48 3.74
N GLU A 360 -31.60 4.84 4.38
CA GLU A 360 -31.50 4.26 5.71
C GLU A 360 -30.46 3.12 5.78
N GLU A 361 -30.15 2.50 4.63
CA GLU A 361 -29.16 1.41 4.51
C GLU A 361 -27.71 1.92 4.34
N ARG A 362 -27.48 3.23 4.42
CA ARG A 362 -26.11 3.78 4.42
C ARG A 362 -25.31 3.25 5.61
N GLN A 363 -24.01 3.13 5.44
CA GLN A 363 -23.13 2.66 6.49
C GLN A 363 -22.83 3.78 7.49
N TYR A 364 -23.05 3.53 8.77
CA TYR A 364 -22.62 4.40 9.87
C TYR A 364 -21.30 3.88 10.45
N MET A 365 -20.39 4.79 10.76
CA MET A 365 -19.07 4.48 11.30
C MET A 365 -18.84 5.18 12.62
N ASP A 366 -18.29 4.46 13.60
CA ASP A 366 -17.75 5.11 14.80
C ASP A 366 -16.55 5.97 14.40
N ASN A 367 -16.61 7.25 14.72
CA ASN A 367 -15.57 8.21 14.39
C ASN A 367 -15.20 9.07 15.61
N TYR A 368 -13.94 9.04 15.97
CA TYR A 368 -13.38 9.81 17.10
C TYR A 368 -12.54 11.01 16.67
N THR A 369 -12.33 11.23 15.37
CA THR A 369 -11.40 12.23 14.82
C THR A 369 -12.06 13.30 13.98
N GLY A 370 -13.40 13.36 13.93
CA GLY A 370 -14.15 14.40 13.22
C GLY A 370 -14.31 14.19 11.71
N SER A 371 -13.77 13.09 11.14
CA SER A 371 -13.97 12.75 9.74
C SER A 371 -15.39 12.21 9.46
N VAL A 372 -15.70 11.85 8.23
CA VAL A 372 -17.04 11.41 7.79
C VAL A 372 -17.56 10.24 8.63
N ASN A 373 -18.79 10.37 9.11
CA ASN A 373 -19.46 9.38 9.98
C ASN A 373 -20.33 8.38 9.22
N GLU A 374 -20.59 8.61 7.95
CA GLU A 374 -21.47 7.77 7.14
C GLU A 374 -21.01 7.67 5.70
N LYS A 375 -21.24 6.51 5.09
CA LYS A 375 -21.00 6.28 3.67
C LYS A 375 -22.29 5.89 2.98
N ARG A 376 -22.62 6.59 1.92
CA ARG A 376 -23.74 6.28 1.01
C ARG A 376 -23.32 5.38 -0.14
N PHE A 377 -22.10 5.55 -0.64
CA PHE A 377 -21.46 4.69 -1.62
C PHE A 377 -20.45 3.79 -0.93
N ILE A 378 -20.58 2.48 -1.12
CA ILE A 378 -19.77 1.44 -0.45
C ILE A 378 -19.28 0.46 -1.51
N LEU A 379 -17.98 0.16 -1.51
CA LEU A 379 -17.42 -0.89 -2.35
C LEU A 379 -16.69 -1.93 -1.49
N HIS A 380 -17.23 -3.15 -1.47
CA HIS A 380 -16.61 -4.29 -0.82
C HIS A 380 -15.86 -5.15 -1.82
N TYR A 381 -14.60 -5.44 -1.53
CA TYR A 381 -13.72 -6.26 -2.35
C TYR A 381 -13.48 -7.61 -1.67
N ASN A 382 -13.67 -8.70 -2.40
CA ASN A 382 -13.53 -10.06 -1.93
C ASN A 382 -12.52 -10.82 -2.79
N PHE A 383 -11.54 -11.46 -2.14
CA PHE A 383 -10.46 -12.19 -2.79
C PHE A 383 -10.45 -13.65 -2.34
N PRO A 384 -11.31 -14.50 -2.90
CA PRO A 384 -11.37 -15.90 -2.52
C PRO A 384 -10.13 -16.67 -2.99
N PRO A 385 -9.71 -17.73 -2.27
CA PRO A 385 -8.51 -18.50 -2.59
C PRO A 385 -8.49 -19.08 -4.01
N PHE A 386 -9.63 -19.48 -4.54
CA PHE A 386 -9.74 -20.02 -5.92
C PHE A 386 -9.28 -19.02 -6.98
N SER A 387 -9.29 -17.71 -6.71
CA SER A 387 -8.85 -16.68 -7.67
C SER A 387 -7.36 -16.78 -8.05
N VAL A 388 -6.56 -17.45 -7.23
CA VAL A 388 -5.15 -17.76 -7.51
C VAL A 388 -4.89 -19.25 -7.75
N GLY A 389 -5.95 -20.08 -7.72
CA GLY A 389 -5.86 -21.53 -7.89
C GLY A 389 -5.49 -22.28 -6.61
N ASP A 390 -5.60 -21.64 -5.44
CA ASP A 390 -5.23 -22.21 -4.15
C ASP A 390 -6.46 -22.63 -3.33
N THR A 391 -6.21 -23.44 -2.31
CA THR A 391 -7.12 -23.69 -1.20
C THR A 391 -6.73 -22.80 -0.03
N GLY A 392 -7.70 -22.34 0.77
CA GLY A 392 -7.40 -21.49 1.91
C GLY A 392 -8.62 -21.21 2.77
N ARG A 393 -8.39 -20.44 3.84
CA ARG A 393 -9.49 -20.01 4.71
C ARG A 393 -10.40 -19.06 3.94
N PHE A 394 -11.69 -19.40 3.89
CA PHE A 394 -12.73 -18.56 3.32
C PHE A 394 -13.63 -18.03 4.43
N GLY A 395 -13.68 -16.72 4.59
CA GLY A 395 -14.50 -16.01 5.59
C GLY A 395 -13.69 -15.03 6.43
N GLY A 396 -14.23 -13.83 6.59
CA GLY A 396 -13.61 -12.69 7.24
C GLY A 396 -12.64 -11.95 6.31
N GLN A 397 -12.77 -10.62 6.26
CA GLN A 397 -11.90 -9.76 5.44
C GLN A 397 -10.52 -9.64 6.06
N ASN A 398 -9.48 -9.70 5.23
CA ASN A 398 -8.11 -9.40 5.61
C ASN A 398 -7.76 -7.92 5.31
N ARG A 399 -6.63 -7.45 5.85
CA ARG A 399 -6.17 -6.06 5.66
C ARG A 399 -5.94 -5.68 4.19
N ARG A 400 -5.55 -6.65 3.34
CA ARG A 400 -5.32 -6.42 1.91
C ARG A 400 -6.65 -6.19 1.18
N GLU A 401 -7.67 -6.99 1.48
CA GLU A 401 -9.01 -6.83 0.89
C GLU A 401 -9.62 -5.46 1.23
N ILE A 402 -9.49 -5.02 2.48
CA ILE A 402 -9.94 -3.69 2.92
C ILE A 402 -9.20 -2.59 2.16
N GLY A 403 -7.88 -2.68 2.02
CA GLY A 403 -7.10 -1.68 1.28
C GLY A 403 -7.44 -1.60 -0.21
N HIS A 404 -7.65 -2.76 -0.87
CA HIS A 404 -8.04 -2.80 -2.29
C HIS A 404 -9.47 -2.29 -2.50
N GLY A 405 -10.40 -2.63 -1.59
CA GLY A 405 -11.77 -2.12 -1.61
C GLY A 405 -11.80 -0.59 -1.47
N ALA A 406 -11.10 -0.06 -0.47
CA ALA A 406 -11.02 1.38 -0.24
C ALA A 406 -10.40 2.15 -1.43
N LEU A 407 -9.38 1.58 -2.09
CA LEU A 407 -8.81 2.18 -3.31
C LEU A 407 -9.84 2.23 -4.45
N ALA A 408 -10.56 1.13 -4.69
CA ALA A 408 -11.57 1.09 -5.73
C ALA A 408 -12.76 2.02 -5.41
N GLU A 409 -13.22 2.05 -4.15
CA GLU A 409 -14.29 2.92 -3.68
C GLU A 409 -13.97 4.40 -3.91
N ARG A 410 -12.84 4.89 -3.38
CA ARG A 410 -12.44 6.29 -3.51
C ARG A 410 -12.11 6.71 -4.95
N SER A 411 -11.73 5.74 -5.82
CA SER A 411 -11.50 6.02 -7.24
C SER A 411 -12.79 6.27 -8.02
N ILE A 412 -13.90 5.62 -7.63
CA ILE A 412 -15.20 5.77 -8.29
C ILE A 412 -16.04 6.88 -7.63
N ALA A 413 -15.90 7.09 -6.33
CA ALA A 413 -16.69 8.04 -5.54
C ALA A 413 -16.83 9.45 -6.17
N PRO A 414 -15.79 10.05 -6.79
CA PRO A 414 -15.89 11.39 -7.39
C PRO A 414 -16.90 11.53 -8.54
N VAL A 415 -17.28 10.43 -9.17
CA VAL A 415 -18.25 10.43 -10.28
C VAL A 415 -19.64 9.92 -9.89
N VAL A 416 -19.81 9.48 -8.65
CA VAL A 416 -21.11 9.03 -8.14
C VAL A 416 -22.00 10.25 -7.93
N PRO A 417 -23.26 10.27 -8.43
CA PRO A 417 -24.17 11.41 -8.31
C PRO A 417 -24.46 11.73 -6.84
N GLY A 418 -24.71 13.00 -6.52
CA GLY A 418 -25.10 13.46 -5.18
C GLY A 418 -26.42 12.87 -4.68
N GLU A 419 -26.71 12.97 -3.37
CA GLU A 419 -27.94 12.47 -2.76
C GLU A 419 -29.20 13.11 -3.35
N GLN A 420 -29.14 14.41 -3.66
CA GLN A 420 -30.29 15.14 -4.24
C GLN A 420 -30.60 14.70 -5.67
N GLU A 421 -29.60 14.26 -6.43
CA GLU A 421 -29.73 13.80 -7.81
C GLU A 421 -30.14 12.31 -7.88
N PHE A 422 -29.60 11.49 -6.96
CA PHE A 422 -29.84 10.05 -6.91
C PHE A 422 -29.97 9.57 -5.46
N PRO A 423 -31.20 9.59 -4.87
CA PRO A 423 -31.42 9.39 -3.44
C PRO A 423 -31.42 7.89 -3.03
N TYR A 424 -30.34 7.18 -3.30
CA TYR A 424 -30.14 5.79 -2.93
C TYR A 424 -28.81 5.58 -2.22
N ALA A 425 -28.78 4.70 -1.24
CA ALA A 425 -27.56 4.05 -0.80
C ALA A 425 -27.12 3.06 -1.87
N ILE A 426 -25.82 3.05 -2.19
CA ILE A 426 -25.26 2.28 -3.30
C ILE A 426 -24.18 1.37 -2.74
N ARG A 427 -24.29 0.05 -3.00
CA ARG A 427 -23.27 -0.92 -2.64
C ARG A 427 -22.79 -1.67 -3.87
N VAL A 428 -21.47 -1.74 -4.07
CA VAL A 428 -20.83 -2.60 -5.05
C VAL A 428 -20.11 -3.74 -4.31
N SER A 429 -20.38 -4.99 -4.67
CA SER A 429 -19.58 -6.16 -4.26
C SER A 429 -18.71 -6.59 -5.43
N SER A 430 -17.39 -6.51 -5.23
CA SER A 430 -16.40 -6.92 -6.22
C SER A 430 -15.84 -8.29 -5.84
N GLU A 431 -16.18 -9.30 -6.64
CA GLU A 431 -15.73 -10.67 -6.48
C GLU A 431 -14.58 -10.95 -7.45
N ILE A 432 -13.40 -11.26 -6.95
CA ILE A 432 -12.25 -11.57 -7.80
C ILE A 432 -12.33 -13.03 -8.23
N MET A 433 -12.48 -13.25 -9.53
CA MET A 433 -12.62 -14.57 -10.13
C MET A 433 -11.26 -15.17 -10.52
N GLU A 434 -10.35 -14.32 -11.03
CA GLU A 434 -8.99 -14.69 -11.39
C GLU A 434 -8.01 -13.57 -11.04
N SER A 435 -6.78 -13.91 -10.65
CA SER A 435 -5.76 -12.94 -10.24
C SER A 435 -4.37 -13.22 -10.82
N ASN A 436 -3.94 -12.31 -11.69
CA ASN A 436 -2.56 -12.22 -12.16
C ASN A 436 -2.15 -10.75 -12.33
N GLY A 437 -2.15 -9.98 -11.24
CA GLY A 437 -1.77 -8.57 -11.18
C GLY A 437 -2.94 -7.59 -11.28
N SER A 438 -2.92 -6.61 -10.40
CA SER A 438 -3.82 -5.45 -10.29
C SER A 438 -5.33 -5.74 -10.34
N THR A 439 -5.80 -6.58 -9.44
CA THR A 439 -7.23 -6.89 -9.28
C THR A 439 -8.06 -5.70 -8.80
N SER A 440 -7.47 -4.77 -8.02
CA SER A 440 -8.16 -3.55 -7.60
C SER A 440 -8.53 -2.65 -8.78
N MET A 441 -7.67 -2.58 -9.81
CA MET A 441 -7.99 -1.83 -11.04
C MET A 441 -9.04 -2.52 -11.90
N ALA A 442 -9.08 -3.85 -11.91
CA ALA A 442 -10.18 -4.59 -12.51
C ALA A 442 -11.51 -4.32 -11.78
N SER A 443 -11.46 -4.20 -10.44
CA SER A 443 -12.64 -3.83 -9.61
C SER A 443 -13.16 -2.43 -9.92
N VAL A 444 -12.28 -1.45 -10.18
CA VAL A 444 -12.68 -0.10 -10.61
C VAL A 444 -13.44 -0.16 -11.94
N CYS A 445 -12.89 -0.88 -12.93
CA CYS A 445 -13.53 -1.01 -14.24
C CYS A 445 -14.88 -1.77 -14.14
N ALA A 446 -14.90 -2.94 -13.51
CA ALA A 446 -16.14 -3.73 -13.35
C ALA A 446 -17.17 -3.01 -12.46
N GLY A 447 -16.71 -2.31 -11.40
CA GLY A 447 -17.56 -1.52 -10.50
C GLY A 447 -18.28 -0.39 -11.24
N THR A 448 -17.53 0.39 -12.02
CA THR A 448 -18.10 1.44 -12.89
C THR A 448 -19.16 0.85 -13.85
N MET A 449 -18.84 -0.26 -14.51
CA MET A 449 -19.77 -0.92 -15.44
C MET A 449 -21.03 -1.45 -14.73
N SER A 450 -20.90 -2.02 -13.53
CA SER A 450 -22.03 -2.55 -12.76
C SER A 450 -22.97 -1.44 -12.29
N LEU A 451 -22.41 -0.26 -11.91
CA LEU A 451 -23.19 0.92 -11.54
C LEU A 451 -23.98 1.47 -12.73
N LEU A 452 -23.35 1.57 -13.91
CA LEU A 452 -24.04 1.97 -15.13
C LEU A 452 -25.13 0.97 -15.53
N ALA A 453 -24.87 -0.33 -15.39
CA ALA A 453 -25.87 -1.38 -15.62
C ALA A 453 -27.05 -1.32 -14.64
N ALA A 454 -26.82 -0.85 -13.40
CA ALA A 454 -27.87 -0.60 -12.41
C ALA A 454 -28.65 0.70 -12.65
N GLY A 455 -28.30 1.49 -13.67
CA GLY A 455 -28.93 2.77 -13.99
C GLY A 455 -28.47 3.94 -13.11
N VAL A 456 -27.34 3.81 -12.40
CA VAL A 456 -26.76 4.92 -11.65
C VAL A 456 -26.23 5.96 -12.66
N PRO A 457 -26.68 7.23 -12.61
CA PRO A 457 -26.24 8.26 -13.54
C PRO A 457 -24.86 8.81 -13.15
N LEU A 458 -23.82 7.98 -13.35
CA LEU A 458 -22.43 8.41 -13.11
C LEU A 458 -22.10 9.61 -13.98
N LYS A 459 -21.37 10.58 -13.42
CA LYS A 459 -20.90 11.75 -14.13
C LYS A 459 -20.08 11.38 -15.37
N ARG A 460 -19.20 10.39 -15.26
CA ARG A 460 -18.37 9.77 -16.33
C ARG A 460 -17.96 8.36 -15.93
N PRO A 461 -17.61 7.49 -16.89
CA PRO A 461 -16.98 6.21 -16.55
C PRO A 461 -15.57 6.42 -15.98
N VAL A 462 -15.22 5.65 -14.97
CA VAL A 462 -13.86 5.58 -14.41
C VAL A 462 -13.20 4.29 -14.88
N ALA A 463 -11.96 4.38 -15.32
CA ALA A 463 -11.11 3.22 -15.59
C ALA A 463 -9.85 3.26 -14.71
N GLY A 464 -9.27 2.10 -14.45
CA GLY A 464 -8.07 1.97 -13.66
C GLY A 464 -7.04 1.05 -14.31
N ILE A 465 -5.75 1.39 -14.14
CA ILE A 465 -4.62 0.62 -14.66
C ILE A 465 -3.46 0.64 -13.68
N SER A 466 -2.57 -0.38 -13.77
CA SER A 466 -1.30 -0.41 -13.06
C SER A 466 -0.13 -0.18 -13.99
N VAL A 467 0.88 0.50 -13.48
CA VAL A 467 2.15 0.77 -14.14
C VAL A 467 3.28 0.32 -13.22
N GLY A 468 4.18 -0.49 -13.76
CA GLY A 468 5.39 -0.91 -13.06
C GLY A 468 6.61 -0.12 -13.52
N LEU A 469 7.68 -0.21 -12.74
CA LEU A 469 8.98 0.35 -13.03
C LEU A 469 10.06 -0.70 -12.76
N VAL A 470 11.03 -0.79 -13.64
CA VAL A 470 12.28 -1.52 -13.42
C VAL A 470 13.42 -0.55 -13.64
N THR A 471 14.34 -0.46 -12.68
CA THR A 471 15.45 0.48 -12.69
C THR A 471 16.80 -0.24 -12.72
N GLU A 472 17.81 0.40 -13.24
CA GLU A 472 19.21 0.08 -12.98
C GLU A 472 19.82 1.16 -12.09
N GLN A 473 20.63 0.75 -11.14
CA GLN A 473 21.28 1.65 -10.19
C GLN A 473 22.78 1.41 -10.22
N ASN A 474 23.55 2.49 -10.03
CA ASN A 474 25.00 2.42 -9.81
C ASN A 474 25.31 2.03 -8.34
N ASP A 475 26.60 1.89 -8.03
CA ASP A 475 27.09 1.57 -6.67
C ASP A 475 26.72 2.65 -5.62
N GLN A 476 26.29 3.82 -6.06
CA GLN A 476 25.84 4.94 -5.21
C GLN A 476 24.32 4.97 -5.04
N HIS A 477 23.60 3.93 -5.52
CA HIS A 477 22.14 3.81 -5.55
C HIS A 477 21.43 4.87 -6.41
N GLU A 478 22.13 5.54 -7.32
CA GLU A 478 21.50 6.46 -8.26
C GLU A 478 20.93 5.69 -9.45
N ILE A 479 19.72 6.03 -9.87
CA ILE A 479 19.05 5.42 -11.02
C ILE A 479 19.77 5.88 -12.29
N THR A 480 20.39 4.95 -13.01
CA THR A 480 21.11 5.18 -14.26
C THR A 480 20.24 4.96 -15.49
N SER A 481 19.32 4.02 -15.41
CA SER A 481 18.33 3.76 -16.46
C SER A 481 17.03 3.20 -15.85
N TYR A 482 15.93 3.32 -16.59
CA TYR A 482 14.65 2.74 -16.17
C TYR A 482 13.76 2.39 -17.35
N LYS A 483 12.86 1.43 -17.13
CA LYS A 483 11.78 1.09 -18.05
C LYS A 483 10.45 1.00 -17.33
N THR A 484 9.40 1.55 -17.95
CA THR A 484 8.03 1.48 -17.44
C THR A 484 7.25 0.35 -18.12
N LEU A 485 6.47 -0.37 -17.34
CA LEU A 485 5.63 -1.50 -17.77
C LEU A 485 4.17 -1.13 -17.59
N LEU A 486 3.39 -1.15 -18.66
CA LEU A 486 1.97 -0.89 -18.59
C LEU A 486 1.20 -2.19 -18.34
N ASP A 487 0.18 -2.16 -17.45
CA ASP A 487 -0.65 -3.32 -17.12
C ASP A 487 0.19 -4.52 -16.62
N ILE A 488 0.79 -4.36 -15.44
CA ILE A 488 1.70 -5.35 -14.87
C ILE A 488 0.98 -6.62 -14.42
N ILE A 489 1.68 -7.74 -14.57
CA ILE A 489 1.29 -9.05 -14.01
C ILE A 489 1.94 -9.27 -12.64
N GLY A 490 1.50 -10.30 -11.91
CA GLY A 490 1.93 -10.55 -10.54
C GLY A 490 3.45 -10.72 -10.37
N SER A 491 4.17 -11.31 -11.34
CA SER A 491 5.63 -11.41 -11.30
C SER A 491 6.33 -10.07 -11.55
N GLU A 492 5.72 -9.17 -12.31
CA GLU A 492 6.23 -7.83 -12.57
C GLU A 492 6.04 -6.90 -11.36
N ASP A 493 4.94 -7.09 -10.62
CA ASP A 493 4.72 -6.47 -9.31
C ASP A 493 5.77 -6.94 -8.28
N PHE A 494 6.04 -8.24 -8.24
CA PHE A 494 6.95 -8.83 -7.25
C PHE A 494 8.44 -8.52 -7.49
N TYR A 495 8.90 -8.52 -8.76
CA TYR A 495 10.31 -8.32 -9.11
C TYR A 495 10.65 -6.90 -9.57
N GLY A 496 9.64 -6.07 -9.82
CA GLY A 496 9.79 -4.66 -10.16
C GLY A 496 10.20 -3.79 -8.97
N ASP A 497 10.36 -2.51 -9.23
CA ASP A 497 10.74 -1.51 -8.24
C ASP A 497 9.58 -0.56 -7.90
N MET A 498 8.45 -0.63 -8.63
CA MET A 498 7.27 0.20 -8.42
C MET A 498 5.98 -0.53 -8.81
N ASP A 499 4.95 -0.38 -8.00
CA ASP A 499 3.54 -0.64 -8.35
C ASP A 499 2.76 0.67 -8.25
N PHE A 500 2.48 1.28 -9.39
CA PHE A 500 1.66 2.50 -9.48
C PHE A 500 0.29 2.18 -10.07
N LYS A 501 -0.75 2.41 -9.29
CA LYS A 501 -2.15 2.28 -9.68
C LYS A 501 -2.73 3.65 -9.90
N LEU A 502 -3.33 3.87 -11.07
CA LEU A 502 -3.94 5.12 -11.45
C LEU A 502 -5.35 4.89 -11.98
N CYS A 503 -6.28 5.70 -11.50
CA CYS A 503 -7.67 5.71 -11.93
C CYS A 503 -8.07 7.11 -12.40
N GLY A 504 -8.92 7.17 -13.39
CA GLY A 504 -9.40 8.45 -13.91
C GLY A 504 -10.54 8.32 -14.90
N THR A 505 -11.04 9.46 -15.29
CA THR A 505 -12.02 9.67 -16.38
C THR A 505 -11.32 10.26 -17.59
N SER A 506 -12.09 10.66 -18.61
CA SER A 506 -11.57 11.45 -19.75
C SER A 506 -11.09 12.86 -19.36
N GLU A 507 -11.43 13.35 -18.18
CA GLU A 507 -11.16 14.72 -17.74
C GLU A 507 -9.97 14.81 -16.78
N GLY A 508 -9.68 13.73 -16.02
CA GLY A 508 -8.58 13.77 -15.07
C GLY A 508 -8.58 12.61 -14.08
N VAL A 509 -7.66 12.69 -13.13
CA VAL A 509 -7.38 11.67 -12.12
C VAL A 509 -8.47 11.63 -11.05
N THR A 510 -8.89 10.41 -10.64
CA THR A 510 -9.87 10.20 -9.58
C THR A 510 -9.33 9.43 -8.39
N GLY A 511 -8.38 8.52 -8.60
CA GLY A 511 -7.79 7.75 -7.53
C GLY A 511 -6.40 7.21 -7.90
N TYR A 512 -5.56 7.01 -6.91
CA TYR A 512 -4.18 6.58 -7.12
C TYR A 512 -3.59 5.91 -5.88
N GLN A 513 -2.62 5.05 -6.14
CA GLN A 513 -1.75 4.43 -5.13
C GLN A 513 -0.42 4.07 -5.77
N LEU A 514 0.68 4.48 -5.16
CA LEU A 514 2.03 4.12 -5.56
C LEU A 514 2.78 3.53 -4.36
N ASP A 515 3.53 2.49 -4.65
CA ASP A 515 4.51 1.85 -3.76
C ASP A 515 5.83 1.70 -4.51
N LEU A 516 6.94 2.20 -3.92
CA LEU A 516 8.31 2.12 -4.41
C LEU A 516 9.18 1.26 -3.50
#